data_b86fd6e4f73a61555d8a2bd56a5a0314
#
_entry.id   b86fd6e4f73a61555d8a2bd56a5a0314
#
_cell.length_a   1.000
_cell.length_b   1.000
_cell.length_c   1.000
_cell.angle_alpha   90.00
_cell.angle_beta   90.00
_cell.angle_gamma   90.00
#
_symmetry.space_group_name_H-M   'P 1'
#
loop_
_entity.id
_entity.type
_entity.pdbx_description
1 polymer ?
#
loop_
_entity_poly.entity_id
_entity_poly.type
_entity_poly.pdbx_seq_one_letter_code
_entity_poly.pdbx_strand_id
1 'polypeptide(L)'
;FIYSNDIFPAANESYTANFGLDVVKDSRDIRQVIEFPDSDLMLGGFPCPGFSAAGPRLLDDPRNFLYIHYIRALTQSKPTFFIAENVKGLMTMARGQVLKQITEDFSAAGYQVVAHLVNARDYGVPQIRERVFIIGVRNDIAEKYDYKYHLPEPTHGPGRATPYVTLRDAIGDLPLQPEDVFDSNYSSMYMSRNRKKLWDEQSFTIQASGRQAPQHPAGSPMRKLDKDKWIFQGDYNRRLSVRECARIQTFPDWYHFSAGSSKGSKNSQLNEQYKQIGNAVPVILAEKISRPILQFMLDHNLYS
;
A
#
# COMPACT_ATOMS: atom_id res chain seq x y z
N PHE A 1 -13.68 10.39 8.54
CA PHE A 1 -12.45 10.04 9.28
C PHE A 1 -12.37 10.90 10.53
N ILE A 2 -12.12 10.30 11.71
CA ILE A 2 -12.06 11.00 13.00
C ILE A 2 -10.65 10.99 13.59
N TYR A 3 -9.84 9.99 13.27
CA TYR A 3 -8.51 9.80 13.86
C TYR A 3 -7.56 9.14 12.86
N SER A 4 -6.29 9.55 12.86
CA SER A 4 -5.20 8.87 12.17
C SER A 4 -3.94 8.85 13.03
N ASN A 5 -3.18 7.76 12.98
CA ASN A 5 -1.90 7.62 13.64
C ASN A 5 -0.82 7.19 12.65
N ASP A 6 0.20 7.99 12.50
CA ASP A 6 1.42 7.64 11.76
C ASP A 6 2.60 8.41 12.36
N ILE A 7 3.70 7.72 12.58
CA ILE A 7 4.93 8.35 13.09
C ILE A 7 5.69 9.14 12.01
N PHE A 8 5.26 9.04 10.75
CA PHE A 8 5.94 9.65 9.61
C PHE A 8 5.43 11.07 9.33
N PRO A 9 6.21 12.14 9.67
CA PRO A 9 5.72 13.52 9.64
C PRO A 9 5.22 13.96 8.25
N ALA A 10 5.96 13.61 7.18
CA ALA A 10 5.56 13.99 5.82
C ALA A 10 4.21 13.38 5.41
N ALA A 11 3.87 12.16 5.89
CA ALA A 11 2.57 11.56 5.65
C ALA A 11 1.45 12.32 6.38
N ASN A 12 1.69 12.71 7.63
CA ASN A 12 0.73 13.51 8.41
C ASN A 12 0.49 14.89 7.78
N GLU A 13 1.55 15.54 7.28
CA GLU A 13 1.43 16.81 6.54
C GLU A 13 0.63 16.63 5.24
N SER A 14 0.90 15.59 4.46
CA SER A 14 0.14 15.26 3.25
C SER A 14 -1.33 15.01 3.58
N TYR A 15 -1.61 14.25 4.63
CA TYR A 15 -2.97 13.99 5.08
C TYR A 15 -3.71 15.30 5.42
N THR A 16 -3.06 16.18 6.17
CA THR A 16 -3.61 17.51 6.52
C THR A 16 -3.88 18.36 5.28
N ALA A 17 -2.93 18.40 4.34
CA ALA A 17 -3.05 19.21 3.14
C ALA A 17 -4.22 18.78 2.23
N ASN A 18 -4.54 17.48 2.21
CA ASN A 18 -5.58 16.94 1.34
C ASN A 18 -6.96 16.83 2.00
N PHE A 19 -7.02 16.61 3.33
CA PHE A 19 -8.27 16.30 4.05
C PHE A 19 -8.61 17.28 5.17
N GLY A 20 -7.82 18.34 5.35
CA GLY A 20 -8.08 19.38 6.34
C GLY A 20 -7.69 19.01 7.77
N LEU A 21 -8.20 19.80 8.73
CA LEU A 21 -7.80 19.72 10.13
C LEU A 21 -8.79 18.97 11.03
N ASP A 22 -9.94 18.57 10.50
CA ASP A 22 -11.03 17.96 11.29
C ASP A 22 -10.70 16.56 11.81
N VAL A 23 -9.66 15.93 11.28
CA VAL A 23 -9.19 14.62 11.72
C VAL A 23 -8.09 14.79 12.78
N VAL A 24 -8.25 14.16 13.93
CA VAL A 24 -7.19 14.10 14.95
C VAL A 24 -6.01 13.31 14.40
N LYS A 25 -4.87 13.99 14.24
CA LYS A 25 -3.63 13.41 13.73
C LYS A 25 -2.67 13.16 14.87
N ASP A 26 -2.42 11.89 15.14
CA ASP A 26 -1.51 11.47 16.19
C ASP A 26 -0.18 11.02 15.57
N SER A 27 0.87 11.82 15.78
CA SER A 27 2.22 11.52 15.28
C SER A 27 3.08 10.73 16.25
N ARG A 28 2.52 10.33 17.39
CA ARG A 28 3.25 9.50 18.36
C ARG A 28 3.45 8.09 17.82
N ASP A 29 4.50 7.44 18.29
CA ASP A 29 4.62 5.99 18.12
C ASP A 29 3.39 5.31 18.73
N ILE A 30 2.79 4.37 18.00
CA ILE A 30 1.57 3.68 18.45
C ILE A 30 1.73 3.00 19.83
N ARG A 31 2.96 2.67 20.20
CA ARG A 31 3.30 2.14 21.54
C ARG A 31 3.04 3.15 22.67
N GLN A 32 3.06 4.44 22.36
CA GLN A 32 2.84 5.55 23.30
C GLN A 32 1.39 6.05 23.31
N VAL A 33 0.58 5.63 22.35
CA VAL A 33 -0.85 5.96 22.31
C VAL A 33 -1.57 5.15 23.38
N ILE A 34 -2.18 5.80 24.36
CA ILE A 34 -2.84 5.14 25.48
C ILE A 34 -4.30 4.81 25.13
N GLU A 35 -5.00 5.75 24.49
CA GLU A 35 -6.43 5.67 24.18
C GLU A 35 -6.66 5.88 22.69
N PHE A 36 -7.58 5.11 22.14
CA PHE A 36 -8.07 5.26 20.77
C PHE A 36 -9.55 5.65 20.81
N PRO A 37 -10.02 6.54 19.92
CA PRO A 37 -11.43 6.91 19.87
C PRO A 37 -12.29 5.73 19.41
N ASP A 38 -13.56 5.77 19.79
CA ASP A 38 -14.57 4.87 19.21
C ASP A 38 -14.64 5.07 17.70
N SER A 39 -14.85 4.01 16.96
CA SER A 39 -14.93 4.06 15.50
C SER A 39 -15.77 2.92 14.95
N ASP A 40 -16.43 3.15 13.82
CA ASP A 40 -17.24 2.13 13.14
C ASP A 40 -16.39 1.23 12.25
N LEU A 41 -15.34 1.78 11.65
CA LEU A 41 -14.40 1.10 10.76
C LEU A 41 -12.96 1.49 11.11
N MET A 42 -12.11 0.51 11.31
CA MET A 42 -10.68 0.70 11.53
C MET A 42 -9.87 0.20 10.35
N LEU A 43 -9.02 1.06 9.80
CA LEU A 43 -8.07 0.72 8.74
C LEU A 43 -6.65 0.70 9.28
N GLY A 44 -5.81 -0.25 8.86
CA GLY A 44 -4.43 -0.28 9.29
C GLY A 44 -3.50 -1.05 8.37
N GLY A 45 -2.24 -0.57 8.33
CA GLY A 45 -1.12 -1.23 7.66
C GLY A 45 0.05 -1.30 8.62
N PHE A 46 0.02 -2.23 9.57
CA PHE A 46 1.13 -2.38 10.51
C PHE A 46 2.39 -2.87 9.81
N PRO A 47 3.57 -2.35 10.16
CA PRO A 47 4.81 -2.74 9.51
C PRO A 47 5.18 -4.20 9.82
N CYS A 48 5.62 -4.91 8.79
CA CYS A 48 6.17 -6.26 8.89
C CYS A 48 7.56 -6.30 8.23
N PRO A 49 8.57 -5.63 8.80
CA PRO A 49 9.87 -5.49 8.15
C PRO A 49 10.63 -6.80 8.00
N GLY A 50 10.50 -7.74 8.92
CA GLY A 50 11.03 -9.10 8.80
C GLY A 50 10.32 -9.94 7.75
N PHE A 51 9.20 -9.46 7.22
CA PHE A 51 8.33 -10.16 6.29
C PHE A 51 8.46 -9.66 4.85
N SER A 52 9.18 -8.56 4.64
CA SER A 52 9.40 -8.02 3.30
C SER A 52 10.44 -8.84 2.52
N ALA A 53 10.15 -9.15 1.26
CA ALA A 53 11.12 -9.78 0.35
C ALA A 53 12.31 -8.87 -0.02
N ALA A 54 12.24 -7.58 0.30
CA ALA A 54 13.26 -6.57 -0.01
C ALA A 54 14.29 -6.35 1.11
N GLY A 55 14.13 -7.02 2.26
CA GLY A 55 15.03 -6.88 3.41
C GLY A 55 15.41 -8.21 4.06
N PRO A 56 16.36 -8.21 5.02
CA PRO A 56 16.68 -9.38 5.81
C PRO A 56 15.46 -9.85 6.59
N ARG A 57 15.13 -11.13 6.49
CA ARG A 57 14.01 -11.75 7.21
C ARG A 57 14.42 -12.04 8.65
N LEU A 58 14.26 -11.05 9.52
CA LEU A 58 14.56 -11.17 10.95
C LEU A 58 13.25 -11.43 11.72
N LEU A 59 13.08 -12.64 12.22
CA LEU A 59 11.91 -13.02 13.03
C LEU A 59 11.81 -12.19 14.31
N ASP A 60 12.95 -11.80 14.88
CA ASP A 60 13.04 -11.07 16.15
C ASP A 60 13.02 -9.54 15.99
N ASP A 61 12.68 -9.00 14.80
CA ASP A 61 12.56 -7.56 14.61
C ASP A 61 11.41 -7.01 15.49
N PRO A 62 11.68 -6.06 16.40
CA PRO A 62 10.64 -5.51 17.31
C PRO A 62 9.43 -4.93 16.58
N ARG A 63 9.59 -4.54 15.30
CA ARG A 63 8.49 -4.01 14.47
C ARG A 63 7.50 -5.09 14.04
N ASN A 64 7.90 -6.38 14.09
CA ASN A 64 7.00 -7.49 13.79
C ASN A 64 5.87 -7.61 14.82
N PHE A 65 6.07 -7.05 16.03
CA PHE A 65 5.08 -7.07 17.09
C PHE A 65 4.15 -5.84 17.11
N LEU A 66 4.29 -4.91 16.16
CA LEU A 66 3.42 -3.73 16.12
C LEU A 66 1.96 -4.06 15.81
N TYR A 67 1.65 -5.22 15.22
CA TYR A 67 0.27 -5.68 15.08
C TYR A 67 -0.44 -5.86 16.43
N ILE A 68 0.27 -6.14 17.51
CA ILE A 68 -0.31 -6.24 18.87
C ILE A 68 -0.95 -4.90 19.28
N HIS A 69 -0.34 -3.77 18.88
CA HIS A 69 -0.90 -2.46 19.16
C HIS A 69 -2.11 -2.15 18.29
N TYR A 70 -2.19 -2.73 17.09
CA TYR A 70 -3.41 -2.70 16.29
C TYR A 70 -4.54 -3.49 16.98
N ILE A 71 -4.24 -4.68 17.53
CA ILE A 71 -5.22 -5.45 18.35
C ILE A 71 -5.66 -4.65 19.57
N ARG A 72 -4.74 -3.97 20.25
CA ARG A 72 -5.07 -3.10 21.37
C ARG A 72 -6.04 -1.98 20.96
N ALA A 73 -5.81 -1.36 19.79
CA ALA A 73 -6.73 -0.38 19.26
C ALA A 73 -8.11 -0.98 18.94
N LEU A 74 -8.17 -2.18 18.33
CA LEU A 74 -9.42 -2.91 18.09
C LEU A 74 -10.18 -3.22 19.38
N THR A 75 -9.47 -3.61 20.44
CA THR A 75 -10.08 -3.96 21.72
C THR A 75 -10.66 -2.73 22.44
N GLN A 76 -10.04 -1.56 22.26
CA GLN A 76 -10.52 -0.31 22.85
C GLN A 76 -11.65 0.30 22.02
N SER A 77 -11.45 0.52 20.72
CA SER A 77 -12.44 1.19 19.84
C SER A 77 -13.60 0.30 19.43
N LYS A 78 -13.45 -1.01 19.48
CA LYS A 78 -14.46 -2.03 19.12
C LYS A 78 -15.19 -1.73 17.80
N PRO A 79 -14.48 -1.41 16.70
CA PRO A 79 -15.14 -1.08 15.45
C PRO A 79 -16.02 -2.23 14.95
N THR A 80 -17.06 -1.91 14.22
CA THR A 80 -17.92 -2.91 13.56
C THR A 80 -17.14 -3.77 12.58
N PHE A 81 -16.22 -3.12 11.86
CA PHE A 81 -15.30 -3.76 10.90
C PHE A 81 -13.87 -3.26 11.05
N PHE A 82 -12.93 -4.10 10.66
CA PHE A 82 -11.58 -3.64 10.41
C PHE A 82 -11.03 -4.20 9.09
N ILE A 83 -10.12 -3.45 8.48
CA ILE A 83 -9.31 -3.87 7.33
C ILE A 83 -7.84 -3.64 7.67
N ALA A 84 -7.06 -4.71 7.74
CA ALA A 84 -5.62 -4.65 7.89
C ALA A 84 -4.94 -5.09 6.59
N GLU A 85 -3.92 -4.35 6.15
CA GLU A 85 -3.16 -4.65 4.94
C GLU A 85 -1.73 -5.04 5.28
N ASN A 86 -1.17 -5.96 4.49
CA ASN A 86 0.23 -6.34 4.61
C ASN A 86 0.81 -6.87 3.29
N VAL A 87 2.14 -7.05 3.28
CA VAL A 87 2.84 -7.58 2.12
C VAL A 87 2.59 -9.09 1.92
N LYS A 88 2.65 -9.55 0.66
CA LYS A 88 2.51 -10.99 0.29
C LYS A 88 3.38 -11.92 1.13
N GLY A 89 4.59 -11.46 1.52
CA GLY A 89 5.54 -12.25 2.32
C GLY A 89 4.96 -12.80 3.62
N LEU A 90 3.95 -12.12 4.19
CA LEU A 90 3.24 -12.57 5.39
C LEU A 90 2.62 -13.97 5.23
N MET A 91 2.12 -14.31 4.05
CA MET A 91 1.48 -15.61 3.79
C MET A 91 2.41 -16.82 3.89
N THR A 92 3.68 -16.63 3.56
CA THR A 92 4.65 -17.74 3.49
C THR A 92 5.62 -17.76 4.66
N MET A 93 5.57 -16.75 5.50
CA MET A 93 6.47 -16.62 6.62
C MET A 93 6.26 -17.71 7.66
N ALA A 94 7.38 -18.29 8.14
CA ALA A 94 7.35 -19.43 9.03
C ALA A 94 6.37 -20.52 8.55
N ARG A 95 6.33 -20.79 7.25
CA ARG A 95 5.40 -21.74 6.60
C ARG A 95 3.91 -21.40 6.86
N GLY A 96 3.56 -20.12 6.93
CA GLY A 96 2.21 -19.63 7.15
C GLY A 96 1.81 -19.47 8.62
N GLN A 97 2.66 -19.88 9.56
CA GLN A 97 2.35 -19.79 11.00
C GLN A 97 2.12 -18.35 11.48
N VAL A 98 2.83 -17.38 10.90
CA VAL A 98 2.68 -15.98 11.32
C VAL A 98 1.29 -15.44 10.96
N LEU A 99 0.82 -15.67 9.74
CA LEU A 99 -0.54 -15.25 9.35
C LEU A 99 -1.60 -15.97 10.19
N LYS A 100 -1.41 -17.27 10.44
CA LYS A 100 -2.31 -18.04 11.29
C LYS A 100 -2.39 -17.43 12.69
N GLN A 101 -1.26 -17.13 13.33
CA GLN A 101 -1.23 -16.51 14.67
C GLN A 101 -1.93 -15.16 14.67
N ILE A 102 -1.64 -14.28 13.69
CA ILE A 102 -2.29 -12.98 13.58
C ILE A 102 -3.81 -13.09 13.43
N THR A 103 -4.29 -14.05 12.63
CA THR A 103 -5.74 -14.25 12.46
C THR A 103 -6.39 -14.84 13.71
N GLU A 104 -5.71 -15.71 14.43
CA GLU A 104 -6.17 -16.25 15.73
C GLU A 104 -6.25 -15.15 16.80
N ASP A 105 -5.24 -14.27 16.86
CA ASP A 105 -5.21 -13.15 17.81
C ASP A 105 -6.35 -12.14 17.52
N PHE A 106 -6.60 -11.83 16.24
CA PHE A 106 -7.76 -11.00 15.86
C PHE A 106 -9.10 -11.67 16.18
N SER A 107 -9.19 -12.99 16.02
CA SER A 107 -10.39 -13.73 16.38
C SER A 107 -10.61 -13.72 17.90
N ALA A 108 -9.54 -13.87 18.69
CA ALA A 108 -9.59 -13.74 20.15
C ALA A 108 -10.00 -12.33 20.62
N ALA A 109 -9.73 -11.29 19.80
CA ALA A 109 -10.18 -9.93 20.06
C ALA A 109 -11.69 -9.70 19.77
N GLY A 110 -12.44 -10.74 19.34
CA GLY A 110 -13.88 -10.68 19.16
C GLY A 110 -14.36 -10.48 17.72
N TYR A 111 -13.58 -10.91 16.73
CA TYR A 111 -13.90 -10.75 15.31
C TYR A 111 -13.95 -12.08 14.56
N GLN A 112 -14.88 -12.22 13.61
CA GLN A 112 -14.77 -13.19 12.54
C GLN A 112 -13.79 -12.67 11.50
N VAL A 113 -12.72 -13.41 11.20
CA VAL A 113 -11.59 -12.95 10.42
C VAL A 113 -11.41 -13.77 9.15
N VAL A 114 -11.20 -13.09 8.02
CA VAL A 114 -10.80 -13.70 6.74
C VAL A 114 -9.56 -13.00 6.21
N ALA A 115 -8.72 -13.75 5.49
CA ALA A 115 -7.51 -13.23 4.87
C ALA A 115 -7.48 -13.57 3.38
N HIS A 116 -7.20 -12.56 2.54
CA HIS A 116 -7.17 -12.70 1.09
C HIS A 116 -5.87 -12.16 0.51
N LEU A 117 -5.25 -12.91 -0.41
CA LEU A 117 -4.18 -12.40 -1.26
C LEU A 117 -4.80 -11.78 -2.51
N VAL A 118 -4.50 -10.52 -2.76
CA VAL A 118 -5.06 -9.74 -3.86
C VAL A 118 -3.95 -9.17 -4.72
N ASN A 119 -4.10 -9.22 -6.04
CA ASN A 119 -3.24 -8.50 -6.96
C ASN A 119 -3.96 -7.24 -7.46
N ALA A 120 -3.36 -6.08 -7.24
CA ALA A 120 -3.97 -4.78 -7.55
C ALA A 120 -4.36 -4.63 -9.02
N ARG A 121 -3.60 -5.23 -9.97
CA ARG A 121 -3.91 -5.16 -11.40
C ARG A 121 -5.26 -5.78 -11.76
N ASP A 122 -5.72 -6.77 -10.98
CA ASP A 122 -6.98 -7.47 -11.22
C ASP A 122 -8.20 -6.57 -10.90
N TYR A 123 -7.95 -5.41 -10.28
CA TYR A 123 -8.95 -4.41 -9.86
C TYR A 123 -8.79 -3.05 -10.55
N GLY A 124 -8.02 -2.98 -11.65
CA GLY A 124 -7.87 -1.76 -12.45
C GLY A 124 -6.68 -0.87 -12.06
N VAL A 125 -5.76 -1.37 -11.25
CA VAL A 125 -4.51 -0.67 -10.93
C VAL A 125 -3.43 -1.04 -11.98
N PRO A 126 -2.75 -0.08 -12.63
CA PRO A 126 -1.72 -0.35 -13.64
C PRO A 126 -0.40 -0.86 -13.04
N GLN A 127 -0.49 -1.77 -12.07
CA GLN A 127 0.65 -2.24 -11.28
C GLN A 127 0.48 -3.70 -10.84
N ILE A 128 1.51 -4.50 -10.99
CA ILE A 128 1.62 -5.83 -10.39
C ILE A 128 2.02 -5.65 -8.93
N ARG A 129 1.02 -5.64 -8.03
CA ARG A 129 1.20 -5.45 -6.59
C ARG A 129 0.32 -6.42 -5.82
N GLU A 130 0.93 -7.41 -5.21
CA GLU A 130 0.23 -8.40 -4.40
C GLU A 130 0.26 -7.99 -2.92
N ARG A 131 -0.92 -8.01 -2.28
CA ARG A 131 -1.11 -7.62 -0.87
C ARG A 131 -2.06 -8.58 -0.18
N VAL A 132 -1.81 -8.81 1.08
CA VAL A 132 -2.72 -9.57 1.96
C VAL A 132 -3.64 -8.57 2.65
N PHE A 133 -4.94 -8.79 2.51
CA PHE A 133 -5.95 -8.07 3.27
C PHE A 133 -6.54 -9.01 4.31
N ILE A 134 -6.48 -8.60 5.57
CA ILE A 134 -7.10 -9.28 6.70
C ILE A 134 -8.30 -8.43 7.11
N ILE A 135 -9.47 -9.02 7.03
CA ILE A 135 -10.75 -8.32 7.25
C ILE A 135 -11.45 -8.99 8.40
N GLY A 136 -11.88 -8.19 9.37
CA GLY A 136 -12.64 -8.67 10.51
C GLY A 136 -14.00 -8.00 10.60
N VAL A 137 -14.98 -8.81 10.97
CA VAL A 137 -16.35 -8.41 11.31
C VAL A 137 -16.57 -8.74 12.78
N ARG A 138 -17.01 -7.79 13.58
CA ARG A 138 -17.26 -8.01 15.00
C ARG A 138 -18.31 -9.11 15.21
N ASN A 139 -18.07 -10.03 16.13
CA ASN A 139 -18.86 -11.25 16.29
C ASN A 139 -20.38 -11.01 16.43
N ASP A 140 -20.78 -10.01 17.23
CA ASP A 140 -22.18 -9.66 17.43
C ASP A 140 -22.89 -9.21 16.13
N ILE A 141 -22.15 -8.52 15.25
CA ILE A 141 -22.65 -8.07 13.94
C ILE A 141 -22.72 -9.27 12.97
N ALA A 142 -21.65 -10.06 12.93
CA ALA A 142 -21.61 -11.26 12.09
C ALA A 142 -22.75 -12.22 12.41
N GLU A 143 -23.02 -12.48 13.69
CA GLU A 143 -24.09 -13.35 14.17
C GLU A 143 -25.48 -12.74 13.91
N LYS A 144 -25.67 -11.47 14.27
CA LYS A 144 -26.97 -10.78 14.13
C LYS A 144 -27.48 -10.74 12.70
N TYR A 145 -26.58 -10.56 11.74
CA TYR A 145 -26.94 -10.37 10.32
C TYR A 145 -26.54 -11.56 9.44
N ASP A 146 -26.00 -12.63 10.00
CA ASP A 146 -25.39 -13.77 9.26
C ASP A 146 -24.43 -13.27 8.17
N TYR A 147 -23.65 -12.22 8.53
CA TYR A 147 -22.78 -11.54 7.56
C TYR A 147 -21.41 -12.20 7.51
N LYS A 148 -20.96 -12.48 6.30
CA LYS A 148 -19.59 -12.89 5.98
C LYS A 148 -19.03 -11.97 4.91
N TYR A 149 -17.81 -11.49 5.12
CA TYR A 149 -17.15 -10.73 4.08
C TYR A 149 -16.78 -11.63 2.89
N HIS A 150 -17.16 -11.19 1.71
CA HIS A 150 -16.76 -11.80 0.44
C HIS A 150 -15.89 -10.84 -0.34
N LEU A 151 -14.70 -11.33 -0.76
CA LEU A 151 -13.82 -10.55 -1.63
C LEU A 151 -14.54 -10.25 -2.96
N PRO A 152 -14.59 -8.98 -3.40
CA PRO A 152 -15.14 -8.66 -4.71
C PRO A 152 -14.43 -9.41 -5.84
N GLU A 153 -15.19 -9.83 -6.84
CA GLU A 153 -14.63 -10.49 -8.02
C GLU A 153 -13.67 -9.55 -8.77
N PRO A 154 -12.56 -10.06 -9.30
CA PRO A 154 -11.68 -9.32 -10.18
C PRO A 154 -12.44 -8.72 -11.35
N THR A 155 -12.19 -7.43 -11.63
CA THR A 155 -12.88 -6.67 -12.69
C THR A 155 -12.07 -6.58 -13.99
N HIS A 156 -10.75 -6.77 -13.92
CA HIS A 156 -9.82 -6.59 -15.02
C HIS A 156 -9.01 -7.85 -15.30
N GLY A 157 -8.64 -8.08 -16.56
CA GLY A 157 -7.73 -9.14 -16.95
C GLY A 157 -8.24 -10.09 -18.03
N PRO A 158 -7.49 -11.15 -18.36
CA PRO A 158 -7.90 -12.14 -19.35
C PRO A 158 -9.24 -12.79 -18.99
N GLY A 159 -10.16 -12.82 -19.95
CA GLY A 159 -11.50 -13.38 -19.74
C GLY A 159 -12.46 -12.51 -18.92
N ARG A 160 -12.06 -11.28 -18.55
CA ARG A 160 -12.93 -10.28 -17.92
C ARG A 160 -13.43 -9.27 -18.95
N ALA A 161 -14.48 -8.53 -18.61
CA ALA A 161 -15.05 -7.50 -19.49
C ALA A 161 -14.06 -6.36 -19.78
N THR A 162 -13.13 -6.10 -18.88
CA THR A 162 -12.16 -5.02 -18.99
C THR A 162 -10.73 -5.59 -19.01
N PRO A 163 -9.88 -5.22 -19.99
CA PRO A 163 -8.47 -5.59 -19.99
C PRO A 163 -7.72 -4.94 -18.84
N TYR A 164 -6.50 -5.41 -18.55
CA TYR A 164 -5.63 -4.75 -17.58
C TYR A 164 -5.32 -3.31 -18.02
N VAL A 165 -5.37 -2.39 -17.07
CA VAL A 165 -4.90 -1.02 -17.27
C VAL A 165 -3.38 -1.02 -17.44
N THR A 166 -2.90 -0.32 -18.46
CA THR A 166 -1.49 -0.29 -18.84
C THR A 166 -0.74 0.94 -18.32
N LEU A 167 0.58 0.93 -18.43
CA LEU A 167 1.39 2.13 -18.17
C LEU A 167 1.01 3.27 -19.13
N ARG A 168 0.67 2.97 -20.39
CA ARG A 168 0.22 3.95 -21.37
C ARG A 168 -1.05 4.67 -20.90
N ASP A 169 -2.01 3.92 -20.38
CA ASP A 169 -3.27 4.47 -19.89
C ASP A 169 -3.05 5.37 -18.66
N ALA A 170 -2.08 5.03 -17.81
CA ALA A 170 -1.84 5.72 -16.55
C ALA A 170 -0.98 6.98 -16.67
N ILE A 171 0.06 6.94 -17.51
CA ILE A 171 1.11 7.97 -17.54
C ILE A 171 1.50 8.42 -18.95
N GLY A 172 0.81 7.94 -20.00
CA GLY A 172 1.17 8.24 -21.39
C GLY A 172 0.98 9.70 -21.81
N ASP A 173 0.18 10.45 -21.08
CA ASP A 173 -0.07 11.90 -21.26
C ASP A 173 0.90 12.79 -20.48
N LEU A 174 1.73 12.24 -19.60
CA LEU A 174 2.66 13.00 -18.78
C LEU A 174 3.93 13.40 -19.56
N PRO A 175 4.59 14.50 -19.17
CA PRO A 175 5.84 14.95 -19.82
C PRO A 175 6.94 13.89 -19.75
N LEU A 176 7.68 13.70 -20.83
CA LEU A 176 8.83 12.78 -20.86
C LEU A 176 10.00 13.23 -19.96
N GLN A 177 10.12 14.52 -19.69
CA GLN A 177 11.18 15.11 -18.85
C GLN A 177 10.57 15.90 -17.68
N PRO A 178 9.96 15.23 -16.68
CA PRO A 178 9.42 15.89 -15.51
C PRO A 178 10.54 16.29 -14.54
N GLU A 179 10.27 17.28 -13.68
CA GLU A 179 11.23 17.77 -12.71
C GLU A 179 11.32 16.93 -11.41
N ASP A 180 10.31 16.15 -11.12
CA ASP A 180 10.13 15.37 -9.89
C ASP A 180 10.69 13.93 -9.97
N VAL A 181 11.80 13.76 -10.70
CA VAL A 181 12.53 12.49 -10.82
C VAL A 181 13.66 12.41 -9.80
N PHE A 182 13.72 11.28 -9.09
CA PHE A 182 14.87 10.96 -8.24
C PHE A 182 16.11 10.70 -9.10
N ASP A 183 17.05 11.61 -9.07
CA ASP A 183 18.28 11.53 -9.86
C ASP A 183 19.47 11.08 -9.01
N SER A 184 19.94 9.88 -9.26
CA SER A 184 21.17 9.34 -8.67
C SER A 184 21.69 8.19 -9.51
N ASN A 185 22.97 7.86 -9.33
CA ASN A 185 23.58 6.70 -9.95
C ASN A 185 22.81 5.41 -9.62
N TYR A 186 22.88 4.47 -10.54
CA TYR A 186 22.24 3.15 -10.38
C TYR A 186 23.21 2.18 -9.70
N SER A 187 22.79 1.61 -8.58
CA SER A 187 23.58 0.62 -7.84
C SER A 187 23.59 -0.74 -8.54
N SER A 188 24.56 -1.59 -8.20
CA SER A 188 24.60 -2.98 -8.66
C SER A 188 23.32 -3.75 -8.27
N MET A 189 22.78 -3.52 -7.08
CA MET A 189 21.51 -4.08 -6.64
C MET A 189 20.34 -3.61 -7.53
N TYR A 190 20.32 -2.36 -7.96
CA TYR A 190 19.31 -1.86 -8.90
C TYR A 190 19.41 -2.60 -10.24
N MET A 191 20.63 -2.77 -10.75
CA MET A 191 20.93 -3.40 -12.03
C MET A 191 20.94 -4.94 -11.99
N SER A 192 20.64 -5.55 -10.84
CA SER A 192 20.58 -7.02 -10.70
C SER A 192 19.35 -7.66 -11.36
N ARG A 193 18.34 -6.85 -11.74
CA ARG A 193 17.10 -7.33 -12.35
C ARG A 193 16.53 -6.31 -13.34
N ASN A 194 15.62 -6.77 -14.20
CA ASN A 194 14.86 -5.86 -15.06
C ASN A 194 14.07 -4.85 -14.22
N ARG A 195 14.16 -3.58 -14.58
CA ARG A 195 13.45 -2.48 -13.94
C ARG A 195 12.50 -1.73 -14.87
N LYS A 196 12.49 -2.10 -16.17
CA LYS A 196 11.69 -1.44 -17.20
C LYS A 196 10.59 -2.37 -17.71
N LYS A 197 9.39 -1.87 -17.73
CA LYS A 197 8.22 -2.44 -18.38
C LYS A 197 7.93 -1.66 -19.66
N LEU A 198 7.22 -2.28 -20.59
CA LEU A 198 6.76 -1.62 -21.83
C LEU A 198 5.47 -0.83 -21.56
N TRP A 199 5.13 0.04 -22.50
CA TRP A 199 3.94 0.88 -22.42
C TRP A 199 2.64 0.11 -22.23
N ASP A 200 2.52 -1.05 -22.86
CA ASP A 200 1.32 -1.88 -22.88
C ASP A 200 1.33 -2.97 -21.78
N GLU A 201 2.24 -2.83 -20.82
CA GLU A 201 2.33 -3.68 -19.63
C GLU A 201 1.92 -2.92 -18.36
N GLN A 202 1.78 -3.65 -17.25
CA GLN A 202 1.61 -3.09 -15.91
C GLN A 202 2.97 -2.84 -15.26
N SER A 203 3.07 -1.78 -14.47
CA SER A 203 4.28 -1.46 -13.71
C SER A 203 4.70 -2.60 -12.77
N PHE A 204 5.98 -2.67 -12.47
CA PHE A 204 6.45 -3.33 -11.26
C PHE A 204 5.87 -2.65 -10.01
N THR A 205 5.87 -3.35 -8.88
CA THR A 205 5.48 -2.76 -7.59
C THR A 205 6.28 -1.49 -7.31
N ILE A 206 5.58 -0.37 -7.10
CA ILE A 206 6.18 0.89 -6.63
C ILE A 206 6.65 0.68 -5.19
N GLN A 207 7.94 0.86 -4.97
CA GLN A 207 8.58 0.71 -3.66
C GLN A 207 8.67 2.05 -2.93
N ALA A 208 8.79 2.00 -1.61
CA ALA A 208 8.87 3.17 -0.74
C ALA A 208 10.26 3.86 -0.80
N SER A 209 10.79 4.05 -1.99
CA SER A 209 12.09 4.72 -2.21
C SER A 209 12.27 5.14 -3.65
N GLY A 210 12.65 6.40 -3.86
CA GLY A 210 13.01 6.92 -5.18
C GLY A 210 14.20 6.18 -5.81
N ARG A 211 15.15 5.70 -5.01
CA ARG A 211 16.30 4.89 -5.49
C ARG A 211 15.85 3.60 -6.17
N GLN A 212 14.71 3.05 -5.75
CA GLN A 212 14.18 1.76 -6.23
C GLN A 212 13.02 1.92 -7.20
N ALA A 213 12.63 3.14 -7.54
CA ALA A 213 11.56 3.41 -8.51
C ALA A 213 11.85 2.67 -9.83
N PRO A 214 10.85 2.06 -10.47
CA PRO A 214 11.01 1.43 -11.78
C PRO A 214 11.48 2.42 -12.84
N GLN A 215 11.98 1.90 -13.96
CA GLN A 215 12.31 2.71 -15.14
C GLN A 215 11.05 3.12 -15.89
N HIS A 216 11.06 4.34 -16.42
CA HIS A 216 10.04 4.83 -17.33
C HIS A 216 9.96 3.94 -18.59
N PRO A 217 8.77 3.65 -19.14
CA PRO A 217 8.59 2.74 -20.27
C PRO A 217 9.16 3.24 -21.61
N ALA A 218 9.36 4.56 -21.78
CA ALA A 218 9.96 5.09 -22.99
C ALA A 218 11.42 4.64 -23.17
N GLY A 219 11.88 4.65 -24.42
CA GLY A 219 13.21 4.17 -24.80
C GLY A 219 13.28 2.65 -24.92
N SER A 220 14.49 2.14 -25.09
CA SER A 220 14.73 0.71 -25.31
C SER A 220 14.53 -0.11 -24.05
N PRO A 221 14.08 -1.37 -24.16
CA PRO A 221 14.04 -2.31 -23.05
C PRO A 221 15.44 -2.54 -22.45
N MET A 222 15.50 -2.90 -21.16
CA MET A 222 16.76 -3.36 -20.58
C MET A 222 17.15 -4.73 -21.14
N ARG A 223 18.45 -4.97 -21.29
CA ARG A 223 19.00 -6.24 -21.75
C ARG A 223 19.65 -7.01 -20.58
N LYS A 224 19.31 -8.29 -20.46
CA LYS A 224 19.98 -9.20 -19.53
C LYS A 224 21.38 -9.52 -20.05
N LEU A 225 22.37 -9.28 -19.22
CA LEU A 225 23.77 -9.59 -19.53
C LEU A 225 24.22 -10.89 -18.87
N ASP A 226 23.79 -11.13 -17.61
CA ASP A 226 24.13 -12.33 -16.82
C ASP A 226 23.01 -12.61 -15.80
N LYS A 227 23.16 -13.65 -14.97
CA LYS A 227 22.15 -14.11 -14.01
C LYS A 227 21.55 -12.97 -13.18
N ASP A 228 22.39 -12.13 -12.60
CA ASP A 228 21.99 -11.00 -11.75
C ASP A 228 22.58 -9.67 -12.30
N LYS A 229 22.62 -9.53 -13.62
CA LYS A 229 23.16 -8.34 -14.27
C LYS A 229 22.36 -7.95 -15.50
N TRP A 230 21.80 -6.75 -15.44
CA TRP A 230 21.06 -6.11 -16.53
C TRP A 230 21.73 -4.79 -16.91
N ILE A 231 21.55 -4.37 -18.14
CA ILE A 231 22.08 -3.10 -18.66
C ILE A 231 21.00 -2.30 -19.35
N PHE A 232 21.13 -0.99 -19.31
CA PHE A 232 20.32 -0.10 -20.13
C PHE A 232 20.72 -0.19 -21.59
N GLN A 233 19.77 0.10 -22.47
CA GLN A 233 19.97 0.25 -23.92
C GLN A 233 19.40 1.59 -24.38
N GLY A 234 20.08 2.21 -25.37
CA GLY A 234 19.70 3.53 -25.87
C GLY A 234 19.92 4.66 -24.85
N ASP A 235 19.56 5.86 -25.25
CA ASP A 235 19.91 7.09 -24.53
C ASP A 235 18.86 7.54 -23.52
N TYR A 236 17.64 6.96 -23.56
CA TYR A 236 16.56 7.35 -22.68
C TYR A 236 16.33 6.30 -21.58
N ASN A 237 16.91 6.57 -20.42
CA ASN A 237 16.77 5.72 -19.25
C ASN A 237 16.66 6.59 -17.99
N ARG A 238 15.48 6.66 -17.41
CA ARG A 238 15.23 7.34 -16.12
C ARG A 238 14.25 6.57 -15.24
N ARG A 239 14.29 6.84 -13.97
CA ARG A 239 13.28 6.35 -13.03
C ARG A 239 11.92 7.01 -13.32
N LEU A 240 10.84 6.35 -12.94
CA LEU A 240 9.53 7.00 -12.85
C LEU A 240 9.59 8.18 -11.88
N SER A 241 8.91 9.26 -12.20
CA SER A 241 8.78 10.43 -11.35
C SER A 241 7.82 10.19 -10.17
N VAL A 242 7.77 11.13 -9.23
CA VAL A 242 6.81 11.10 -8.12
C VAL A 242 5.37 11.07 -8.67
N ARG A 243 5.04 11.96 -9.62
CA ARG A 243 3.71 12.03 -10.23
C ARG A 243 3.35 10.75 -10.99
N GLU A 244 4.28 10.19 -11.74
CA GLU A 244 4.07 8.92 -12.45
C GLU A 244 3.82 7.77 -11.46
N CYS A 245 4.61 7.68 -10.39
CA CYS A 245 4.39 6.69 -9.33
C CYS A 245 3.03 6.88 -8.64
N ALA A 246 2.61 8.12 -8.40
CA ALA A 246 1.32 8.43 -7.80
C ALA A 246 0.15 7.98 -8.70
N ARG A 247 0.20 8.27 -10.00
CA ARG A 247 -0.83 7.81 -10.95
C ARG A 247 -0.87 6.29 -11.08
N ILE A 248 0.29 5.62 -11.07
CA ILE A 248 0.37 4.14 -11.07
C ILE A 248 -0.25 3.56 -9.79
N GLN A 249 -0.16 4.26 -8.66
CA GLN A 249 -0.84 3.93 -7.40
C GLN A 249 -2.29 4.47 -7.36
N THR A 250 -2.76 4.98 -8.48
CA THR A 250 -4.13 5.50 -8.69
C THR A 250 -4.51 6.68 -7.79
N PHE A 251 -3.53 7.46 -7.31
CA PHE A 251 -3.80 8.74 -6.68
C PHE A 251 -4.29 9.75 -7.71
N PRO A 252 -5.31 10.55 -7.40
CA PRO A 252 -5.76 11.61 -8.28
C PRO A 252 -4.72 12.73 -8.38
N ASP A 253 -4.73 13.49 -9.48
CA ASP A 253 -3.73 14.53 -9.74
C ASP A 253 -3.77 15.71 -8.75
N TRP A 254 -4.91 15.94 -8.13
CA TRP A 254 -5.04 16.97 -7.09
C TRP A 254 -4.39 16.57 -5.76
N TYR A 255 -4.07 15.28 -5.56
CA TYR A 255 -3.48 14.84 -4.30
C TYR A 255 -2.06 15.37 -4.15
N HIS A 256 -1.82 16.07 -3.05
CA HIS A 256 -0.53 16.65 -2.70
C HIS A 256 0.25 15.73 -1.76
N PHE A 257 1.52 15.49 -2.11
CA PHE A 257 2.47 14.78 -1.26
C PHE A 257 3.46 15.77 -0.67
N SER A 258 3.45 15.96 0.65
CA SER A 258 4.44 16.79 1.33
C SER A 258 5.82 16.12 1.29
N ALA A 259 6.85 16.95 1.16
CA ALA A 259 8.24 16.53 1.36
C ALA A 259 8.65 16.55 2.85
N GLY A 260 7.72 16.92 3.74
CA GLY A 260 8.02 17.18 5.14
C GLY A 260 8.88 18.42 5.36
N SER A 261 9.28 18.64 6.59
CA SER A 261 10.21 19.72 6.95
C SER A 261 11.67 19.44 6.57
N SER A 262 11.92 18.47 5.69
CA SER A 262 13.27 18.11 5.24
C SER A 262 13.94 19.29 4.52
N LYS A 263 14.94 19.87 5.16
CA LYS A 263 15.84 20.87 4.56
C LYS A 263 16.94 20.24 3.68
N GLY A 264 16.80 18.96 3.35
CA GLY A 264 17.77 18.19 2.59
C GLY A 264 17.80 18.52 1.10
N SER A 265 18.60 17.77 0.36
CA SER A 265 18.70 17.88 -1.11
C SER A 265 17.34 17.58 -1.78
N LYS A 266 17.19 18.01 -3.05
CA LYS A 266 16.01 17.68 -3.88
C LYS A 266 15.66 16.19 -3.81
N ASN A 267 16.66 15.32 -3.95
CA ASN A 267 16.48 13.87 -3.85
C ASN A 267 15.97 13.41 -2.47
N SER A 268 16.39 14.06 -1.39
CA SER A 268 15.89 13.77 -0.04
C SER A 268 14.40 14.11 0.06
N GLN A 269 14.01 15.27 -0.42
CA GLN A 269 12.61 15.71 -0.44
C GLN A 269 11.73 14.80 -1.31
N LEU A 270 12.18 14.50 -2.53
CA LEU A 270 11.48 13.55 -3.40
C LEU A 270 11.35 12.17 -2.77
N ASN A 271 12.39 11.70 -2.07
CA ASN A 271 12.34 10.38 -1.43
C ASN A 271 11.26 10.28 -0.35
N GLU A 272 10.94 11.36 0.37
CA GLU A 272 9.82 11.40 1.32
C GLU A 272 8.46 11.20 0.61
N GLN A 273 8.31 11.77 -0.60
CA GLN A 273 7.11 11.59 -1.43
C GLN A 273 7.02 10.15 -1.99
N TYR A 274 8.11 9.61 -2.57
CA TYR A 274 8.15 8.21 -3.02
C TYR A 274 7.84 7.23 -1.88
N LYS A 275 8.27 7.54 -0.67
CA LYS A 275 8.03 6.71 0.50
C LYS A 275 6.54 6.59 0.83
N GLN A 276 5.84 7.72 0.81
CA GLN A 276 4.38 7.76 1.02
C GLN A 276 3.64 6.96 -0.06
N ILE A 277 3.97 7.21 -1.33
CA ILE A 277 3.33 6.54 -2.47
C ILE A 277 3.57 5.03 -2.43
N GLY A 278 4.82 4.60 -2.19
CA GLY A 278 5.17 3.18 -2.17
C GLY A 278 4.60 2.40 -0.99
N ASN A 279 4.40 3.06 0.16
CA ASN A 279 3.77 2.46 1.34
C ASN A 279 2.24 2.40 1.23
N ALA A 280 1.63 3.25 0.43
CA ALA A 280 0.18 3.29 0.31
C ALA A 280 -0.42 2.04 -0.35
N VAL A 281 -1.64 1.73 0.03
CA VAL A 281 -2.54 0.88 -0.76
C VAL A 281 -3.00 1.70 -1.98
N PRO A 282 -3.00 1.14 -3.20
CA PRO A 282 -3.56 1.84 -4.36
C PRO A 282 -5.01 2.26 -4.10
N VAL A 283 -5.34 3.50 -4.47
CA VAL A 283 -6.64 4.10 -4.09
C VAL A 283 -7.83 3.30 -4.61
N ILE A 284 -7.80 2.92 -5.91
CA ILE A 284 -8.87 2.10 -6.51
C ILE A 284 -8.97 0.73 -5.82
N LEU A 285 -7.85 0.11 -5.46
CA LEU A 285 -7.87 -1.17 -4.75
C LEU A 285 -8.51 -1.02 -3.37
N ALA A 286 -8.13 0.00 -2.60
CA ALA A 286 -8.72 0.29 -1.29
C ALA A 286 -10.25 0.49 -1.40
N GLU A 287 -10.71 1.24 -2.39
CA GLU A 287 -12.14 1.43 -2.69
C GLU A 287 -12.84 0.08 -2.96
N LYS A 288 -12.28 -0.74 -3.85
CA LYS A 288 -12.89 -2.04 -4.20
C LYS A 288 -13.01 -2.97 -3.01
N ILE A 289 -11.96 -3.07 -2.19
CA ILE A 289 -11.93 -3.94 -1.00
C ILE A 289 -12.90 -3.45 0.09
N SER A 290 -13.01 -2.14 0.30
CA SER A 290 -13.87 -1.57 1.34
C SER A 290 -15.34 -1.43 0.94
N ARG A 291 -15.66 -1.35 -0.36
CA ARG A 291 -17.03 -1.10 -0.85
C ARG A 291 -18.08 -2.07 -0.30
N PRO A 292 -17.89 -3.40 -0.24
CA PRO A 292 -18.89 -4.31 0.34
C PRO A 292 -19.19 -4.02 1.81
N ILE A 293 -18.16 -3.63 2.57
CA ILE A 293 -18.29 -3.27 3.99
C ILE A 293 -19.10 -1.99 4.13
N LEU A 294 -18.70 -0.95 3.39
CA LEU A 294 -19.37 0.36 3.45
C LEU A 294 -20.84 0.25 3.01
N GLN A 295 -21.13 -0.52 1.96
CA GLN A 295 -22.50 -0.76 1.53
C GLN A 295 -23.31 -1.46 2.61
N PHE A 296 -22.76 -2.52 3.23
CA PHE A 296 -23.43 -3.21 4.31
C PHE A 296 -23.70 -2.31 5.52
N MET A 297 -22.74 -1.47 5.89
CA MET A 297 -22.90 -0.50 6.98
C MET A 297 -24.00 0.50 6.69
N LEU A 298 -24.10 1.00 5.45
CA LEU A 298 -25.15 1.91 5.02
C LEU A 298 -26.53 1.24 5.04
N ASP A 299 -26.64 0.03 4.51
CA ASP A 299 -27.91 -0.70 4.42
C ASP A 299 -28.50 -1.03 5.79
N HIS A 300 -27.65 -1.14 6.83
CA HIS A 300 -28.06 -1.51 8.20
C HIS A 300 -27.91 -0.39 9.23
N ASN A 301 -27.59 0.85 8.79
CA ASN A 301 -27.35 2.01 9.66
C ASN A 301 -26.30 1.73 10.77
N LEU A 302 -25.17 1.11 10.42
CA LEU A 302 -24.09 0.74 11.33
C LEU A 302 -22.97 1.78 11.35
N TYR A 303 -23.33 3.06 11.43
CA TYR A 303 -22.40 4.19 11.52
C TYR A 303 -22.94 5.24 12.48
N SER A 304 -22.02 5.90 13.22
CA SER A 304 -22.32 6.99 14.15
C SER A 304 -22.15 8.39 13.52
#